data_3ad8be7a28623e87b3a51fc2428dc1fe
#
_entry.id   3ad8be7a28623e87b3a51fc2428dc1fe
#
_cell.length_a   1.000
_cell.length_b   1.000
_cell.length_c   1.000
_cell.angle_alpha   90.00
_cell.angle_beta   90.00
_cell.angle_gamma   90.00
#
_symmetry.space_group_name_H-M   'P 1'
#
loop_
_entity.id
_entity.type
_entity.pdbx_description
1 polymer ?
#
loop_
_entity_poly.entity_id
_entity_poly.type
_entity_poly.pdbx_seq_one_letter_code
_entity_poly.pdbx_strand_id
1 'polypeptide(L)' 'MNKNKDLKRSAQQTILFAMKQVSDEINYVADNAVSDSEKRIYMLSESMAKLTEAFMNLERR' A
#
# COMPACT_ATOMS: atom_id res chain seq x y z
N MET A 1 -15.73 -24.28 -6.61
CA MET A 1 -15.07 -22.97 -6.51
C MET A 1 -14.98 -22.53 -5.05
N ASN A 2 -13.85 -21.99 -4.65
CA ASN A 2 -13.59 -21.66 -3.27
C ASN A 2 -13.78 -20.14 -3.04
N LYS A 3 -14.86 -19.78 -2.36
CA LYS A 3 -15.18 -18.38 -2.08
C LYS A 3 -14.08 -17.69 -1.23
N ASN A 4 -13.48 -18.44 -0.30
CA ASN A 4 -12.42 -17.90 0.53
C ASN A 4 -11.21 -17.52 -0.30
N LYS A 5 -10.90 -18.32 -1.30
CA LYS A 5 -9.78 -18.04 -2.20
C LYS A 5 -10.06 -16.80 -3.06
N ASP A 6 -11.29 -16.65 -3.51
CA ASP A 6 -11.69 -15.49 -4.31
C ASP A 6 -11.65 -14.22 -3.47
N LEU A 7 -12.13 -14.30 -2.22
CA LEU A 7 -12.10 -13.15 -1.31
C LEU A 7 -10.66 -12.74 -0.98
N LYS A 8 -9.80 -13.73 -0.76
CA LYS A 8 -8.38 -13.48 -0.50
C LYS A 8 -7.74 -12.74 -1.66
N ARG A 9 -7.97 -13.23 -2.88
CA ARG A 9 -7.42 -12.62 -4.09
C ARG A 9 -7.92 -11.20 -4.28
N SER A 10 -9.23 -11.01 -4.06
CA SER A 10 -9.83 -9.68 -4.17
C SER A 10 -9.22 -8.71 -3.16
N ALA A 11 -9.05 -9.16 -1.91
CA ALA A 11 -8.42 -8.34 -0.88
C ALA A 11 -6.98 -7.99 -1.24
N GLN A 12 -6.23 -8.97 -1.77
CA GLN A 12 -4.85 -8.72 -2.18
C GLN A 12 -4.78 -7.71 -3.32
N GLN A 13 -5.69 -7.78 -4.28
CA GLN A 13 -5.73 -6.83 -5.38
C GLN A 13 -6.02 -5.43 -4.87
N THR A 14 -6.94 -5.30 -3.92
CA THR A 14 -7.25 -4.01 -3.32
C THR A 14 -6.02 -3.42 -2.61
N ILE A 15 -5.30 -4.27 -1.90
CA ILE A 15 -4.08 -3.83 -1.21
C ILE A 15 -3.02 -3.39 -2.20
N LEU A 16 -2.83 -4.15 -3.28
CA LEU A 16 -1.86 -3.79 -4.33
C LEU A 16 -2.20 -2.43 -4.95
N PHE A 17 -3.49 -2.19 -5.20
CA PHE A 17 -3.92 -0.91 -5.73
C PHE A 17 -3.62 0.23 -4.77
N ALA A 18 -3.89 0.01 -3.47
CA ALA A 18 -3.59 1.01 -2.45
C ALA A 18 -2.08 1.27 -2.35
N MET A 19 -1.27 0.21 -2.46
CA MET A 19 0.18 0.35 -2.46
C MET A 19 0.66 1.22 -3.63
N LYS A 20 0.06 1.02 -4.80
CA LYS A 20 0.39 1.82 -5.97
C LYS A 20 0.04 3.29 -5.74
N GLN A 21 -1.11 3.56 -5.15
CA GLN A 21 -1.52 4.93 -4.85
C GLN A 21 -0.56 5.59 -3.87
N VAL A 22 -0.14 4.86 -2.84
CA VAL A 22 0.82 5.39 -1.87
C VAL A 22 2.16 5.65 -2.55
N SER A 23 2.61 4.72 -3.39
CA SER A 23 3.84 4.89 -4.14
C SER A 23 3.80 6.13 -5.03
N ASP A 24 2.69 6.34 -5.74
CA ASP A 24 2.52 7.50 -6.60
C ASP A 24 2.57 8.80 -5.79
N GLU A 25 1.97 8.79 -4.60
CA GLU A 25 1.97 9.95 -3.73
C GLU A 25 3.36 10.25 -3.20
N ILE A 26 4.12 9.22 -2.84
CA ILE A 26 5.52 9.41 -2.40
C ILE A 26 6.32 10.07 -3.51
N ASN A 27 6.17 9.58 -4.72
CA ASN A 27 6.89 10.12 -5.87
C ASN A 27 6.49 11.58 -6.13
N TYR A 28 5.21 11.89 -6.02
CA TYR A 28 4.72 13.25 -6.19
C TYR A 28 5.34 14.19 -5.16
N VAL A 29 5.33 13.79 -3.89
CA VAL A 29 5.86 14.60 -2.80
C VAL A 29 7.35 14.82 -3.00
N ALA A 30 8.09 13.78 -3.37
CA ALA A 30 9.53 13.86 -3.59
C ALA A 30 9.87 14.77 -4.76
N ASP A 31 9.11 14.67 -5.86
CA ASP A 31 9.42 15.38 -7.10
C ASP A 31 9.02 16.84 -7.06
N ASN A 32 8.03 17.20 -6.24
CA ASN A 32 7.45 18.54 -6.28
C ASN A 32 7.81 19.41 -5.07
N ALA A 33 8.75 18.96 -4.25
CA ALA A 33 9.24 19.71 -3.10
C ALA A 33 8.10 20.27 -2.24
N VAL A 34 7.12 19.42 -1.95
CA VAL A 34 5.94 19.78 -1.16
C VAL A 34 6.35 20.14 0.26
N SER A 35 5.63 21.09 0.89
CA SER A 35 5.86 21.44 2.29
C SER A 35 5.80 20.20 3.17
N ASP A 36 6.70 20.12 4.15
CA ASP A 36 6.78 18.99 5.08
C ASP A 36 6.97 17.66 4.35
N SER A 37 7.72 17.67 3.25
CA SER A 37 7.92 16.47 2.42
C SER A 37 8.50 15.31 3.21
N GLU A 38 9.47 15.57 4.09
CA GLU A 38 10.06 14.49 4.89
C GLU A 38 9.04 13.81 5.77
N LYS A 39 8.20 14.59 6.44
CA LYS A 39 7.16 14.07 7.30
C LYS A 39 6.12 13.30 6.49
N ARG A 40 5.72 13.84 5.34
CA ARG A 40 4.74 13.18 4.47
C ARG A 40 5.27 11.86 3.94
N ILE A 41 6.54 11.84 3.50
CA ILE A 41 7.15 10.63 2.99
C ILE A 41 7.27 9.59 4.10
N TYR A 42 7.62 10.01 5.31
CA TYR A 42 7.68 9.10 6.45
C TYR A 42 6.32 8.45 6.71
N MET A 43 5.26 9.25 6.77
CA MET A 43 3.91 8.75 7.02
C MET A 43 3.43 7.82 5.92
N LEU A 44 3.72 8.17 4.67
CA LEU A 44 3.35 7.34 3.54
C LEU A 44 4.13 6.02 3.55
N SER A 45 5.40 6.07 3.94
CA SER A 45 6.21 4.87 4.06
C SER A 45 5.69 3.94 5.14
N GLU A 46 5.20 4.48 6.25
CA GLU A 46 4.56 3.66 7.28
C GLU A 46 3.30 2.99 6.75
N SER A 47 2.50 3.73 6.00
CA SER A 47 1.30 3.19 5.38
C SER A 47 1.64 2.06 4.42
N MET A 48 2.70 2.24 3.64
CA MET A 48 3.16 1.20 2.72
C MET A 48 3.57 -0.06 3.46
N ALA A 49 4.30 0.10 4.56
CA ALA A 49 4.73 -1.04 5.37
C ALA A 49 3.53 -1.81 5.92
N LYS A 50 2.50 -1.10 6.38
CA LYS A 50 1.29 -1.74 6.90
C LYS A 50 0.53 -2.47 5.79
N LEU A 51 0.46 -1.89 4.61
CA LEU A 51 -0.18 -2.53 3.48
C LEU A 51 0.58 -3.79 3.06
N THR A 52 1.90 -3.72 3.05
CA THR A 52 2.74 -4.87 2.73
C THR A 52 2.52 -5.98 3.74
N GLU A 53 2.48 -5.65 5.02
CA GLU A 53 2.23 -6.62 6.08
C GLU A 53 0.87 -7.28 5.90
N ALA A 54 -0.16 -6.50 5.61
CA ALA A 54 -1.50 -7.04 5.38
C ALA A 54 -1.51 -8.00 4.18
N PHE A 55 -0.82 -7.64 3.10
CA PHE A 55 -0.71 -8.49 1.93
C PHE A 55 -0.05 -9.83 2.28
N MET A 56 1.06 -9.76 3.01
CA MET A 56 1.80 -10.96 3.40
C MET A 56 1.01 -11.84 4.34
N ASN A 57 0.23 -11.23 5.24
CA ASN A 57 -0.64 -12.00 6.13
C ASN A 57 -1.70 -12.76 5.34
N LEU A 58 -2.27 -12.16 4.31
CA LEU A 58 -3.21 -12.86 3.44
C LEU A 58 -2.53 -13.97 2.66
N GLU A 59 -1.30 -13.75 2.25
CA GLU A 59 -0.55 -14.76 1.49
C GLU A 59 -0.30 -16.02 2.30
N ARG A 60 -0.16 -15.88 3.61
CA ARG A 60 0.11 -17.01 4.52
C ARG A 60 -1.12 -17.86 4.81
N ARG A 61 -2.31 -17.41 4.48
CA ARG A 61 -3.56 -18.16 4.77
C ARG A 61 -3.83 -19.26 3.76
#